data_8f0a9507533ba0e9e2e97095e2974bdf
#
_entry.id   8f0a9507533ba0e9e2e97095e2974bdf
#
_cell.length_a   1.000
_cell.length_b   1.000
_cell.length_c   1.000
_cell.angle_alpha   90.00
_cell.angle_beta   90.00
_cell.angle_gamma   90.00
#
_symmetry.space_group_name_H-M   'P 1'
#
loop_
_entity.id
_entity.type
_entity.pdbx_description
1 polymer ?
#
loop_
_entity_poly.entity_id
_entity_poly.type
_entity_poly.pdbx_seq_one_letter_code
_entity_poly.pdbx_strand_id
1 'polypeptide(L)'
;MAHLDEVGEGLQLFERQAWASAYAALAGADERAPLTCDQLEVLAAAAYLTGFDGASDRAWTRAFHLHQRADDSRRAVRCAFWLAFRLLNAGDVPQGGGWAARIRRLLERCPDCVEQGYGSYVYALQSIFGGDASGAECEFAAAAELGARFGDADLVTLARVGQGRSLIYLGEAGPGVALLDEAMVAVAAGEVSPVIVGDTYCSVIEACTELFDLHRVQAWTSGLSAWCDAQPELVAFRGQCMVHRAEALQLRGDWPAALAEARRACAQLTTPLARPAAGAAHYQEGELHRLRGKFAAAEAAYRRASAAGRDPQPGLALLRLAEGDTGAAATSIRRAVSETAGAIPRARLLPAYAEINLAAGDVHSARAAAAELADTAAVLRAPLLRALAATADGRVLLAHGEAQSALSRLRTAASLWLELGAPYEVARVRAEIGTACHALGDADGAALEAGSARAAFAQLGAAPDVARLQPSGSVNVLSARETEVIRLIAAGESNRQIAAALVISERTVERHVSNIFGKLGITSRAAATAYVYEHHLL
;
A
#
# COMPACT_ATOMS: atom_id res chain seq x y z
N MET A 1 -21.54 -21.86 -42.67
CA MET A 1 -20.11 -21.68 -42.99
C MET A 1 -19.58 -20.46 -42.26
N ALA A 2 -20.01 -19.21 -42.50
CA ALA A 2 -19.48 -18.01 -41.84
C ALA A 2 -19.52 -18.05 -40.30
N HIS A 3 -20.57 -18.57 -39.67
CA HIS A 3 -20.66 -18.70 -38.22
C HIS A 3 -19.61 -19.68 -37.63
N LEU A 4 -19.38 -20.81 -38.29
CA LEU A 4 -18.38 -21.81 -37.86
C LEU A 4 -16.96 -21.27 -38.05
N ASP A 5 -16.73 -20.45 -39.08
CA ASP A 5 -15.44 -19.81 -39.34
C ASP A 5 -15.11 -18.77 -38.25
N GLU A 6 -16.08 -17.96 -37.83
CA GLU A 6 -15.90 -16.96 -36.76
C GLU A 6 -15.72 -17.58 -35.38
N VAL A 7 -16.43 -18.65 -35.05
CA VAL A 7 -16.20 -19.39 -33.80
C VAL A 7 -14.80 -20.00 -33.81
N GLY A 8 -14.39 -20.61 -34.92
CA GLY A 8 -13.04 -21.16 -35.09
C GLY A 8 -11.95 -20.09 -34.92
N GLU A 9 -12.18 -18.91 -35.53
CA GLU A 9 -11.29 -17.75 -35.38
C GLU A 9 -11.21 -17.28 -33.89
N GLY A 10 -12.36 -17.16 -33.23
CA GLY A 10 -12.41 -16.77 -31.82
C GLY A 10 -11.64 -17.69 -30.87
N LEU A 11 -11.74 -19.01 -31.08
CA LEU A 11 -10.99 -20.01 -30.32
C LEU A 11 -9.48 -19.92 -30.60
N GLN A 12 -9.06 -19.75 -31.85
CA GLN A 12 -7.65 -19.57 -32.21
C GLN A 12 -7.07 -18.26 -31.63
N LEU A 13 -7.85 -17.18 -31.61
CA LEU A 13 -7.46 -15.91 -30.99
C LEU A 13 -7.26 -16.07 -29.47
N PHE A 14 -8.13 -16.86 -28.82
CA PHE A 14 -7.97 -17.17 -27.41
C PHE A 14 -6.67 -17.93 -27.12
N GLU A 15 -6.34 -18.96 -27.91
CA GLU A 15 -5.08 -19.70 -27.80
C GLU A 15 -3.85 -18.80 -27.99
N ARG A 16 -3.95 -17.77 -28.84
CA ARG A 16 -2.90 -16.78 -29.07
C ARG A 16 -2.87 -15.65 -28.04
N GLN A 17 -3.69 -15.73 -27.00
CA GLN A 17 -3.81 -14.71 -25.95
C GLN A 17 -4.29 -13.33 -26.46
N ALA A 18 -4.95 -13.27 -27.60
CA ALA A 18 -5.62 -12.09 -28.13
C ALA A 18 -7.04 -11.98 -27.54
N TRP A 19 -7.11 -11.64 -26.25
CA TRP A 19 -8.30 -11.78 -25.41
C TRP A 19 -9.49 -10.95 -25.88
N ALA A 20 -9.27 -9.67 -26.20
CA ALA A 20 -10.34 -8.77 -26.64
C ALA A 20 -10.87 -9.17 -28.02
N SER A 21 -9.97 -9.56 -28.91
CA SER A 21 -10.33 -10.06 -30.24
C SER A 21 -11.10 -11.38 -30.15
N ALA A 22 -10.66 -12.32 -29.27
CA ALA A 22 -11.36 -13.57 -29.00
C ALA A 22 -12.77 -13.32 -28.44
N TYR A 23 -12.88 -12.43 -27.44
CA TYR A 23 -14.17 -12.04 -26.89
C TYR A 23 -15.11 -11.46 -27.95
N ALA A 24 -14.62 -10.51 -28.75
CA ALA A 24 -15.44 -9.88 -29.80
C ALA A 24 -15.94 -10.87 -30.84
N ALA A 25 -15.08 -11.79 -31.31
CA ALA A 25 -15.43 -12.82 -32.27
C ALA A 25 -16.48 -13.81 -31.71
N LEU A 26 -16.25 -14.33 -30.49
CA LEU A 26 -17.16 -15.28 -29.85
C LEU A 26 -18.48 -14.65 -29.45
N ALA A 27 -18.48 -13.42 -28.93
CA ALA A 27 -19.69 -12.69 -28.58
C ALA A 27 -20.53 -12.37 -29.82
N GLY A 28 -19.90 -11.92 -30.91
CA GLY A 28 -20.59 -11.71 -32.19
C GLY A 28 -21.13 -12.99 -32.81
N ALA A 29 -20.44 -14.13 -32.68
CA ALA A 29 -20.96 -15.43 -33.10
C ALA A 29 -22.18 -15.85 -32.25
N ASP A 30 -22.15 -15.64 -30.94
CA ASP A 30 -23.24 -15.97 -30.01
C ASP A 30 -24.54 -15.19 -30.28
N GLU A 31 -24.42 -13.93 -30.74
CA GLU A 31 -25.58 -13.15 -31.18
C GLU A 31 -26.30 -13.73 -32.42
N ARG A 32 -25.57 -14.43 -33.28
CA ARG A 32 -26.12 -15.02 -34.52
C ARG A 32 -26.66 -16.43 -34.32
N ALA A 33 -25.97 -17.24 -33.53
CA ALA A 33 -26.43 -18.57 -33.17
C ALA A 33 -25.85 -18.99 -31.81
N PRO A 34 -26.62 -19.73 -30.99
CA PRO A 34 -26.18 -20.14 -29.67
C PRO A 34 -24.87 -20.94 -29.71
N LEU A 35 -23.91 -20.57 -28.86
CA LEU A 35 -22.66 -21.29 -28.69
C LEU A 35 -22.86 -22.61 -27.91
N THR A 36 -21.96 -23.57 -28.15
CA THR A 36 -21.86 -24.82 -27.38
C THR A 36 -21.33 -24.55 -25.98
N CYS A 37 -21.40 -25.53 -25.08
CA CYS A 37 -20.87 -25.41 -23.71
C CYS A 37 -19.39 -25.01 -23.71
N ASP A 38 -18.55 -25.70 -24.50
CA ASP A 38 -17.11 -25.44 -24.57
C ASP A 38 -16.80 -24.03 -25.08
N GLN A 39 -17.53 -23.57 -26.06
CA GLN A 39 -17.39 -22.23 -26.63
C GLN A 39 -17.81 -21.13 -25.62
N LEU A 40 -18.86 -21.39 -24.83
CA LEU A 40 -19.31 -20.51 -23.78
C LEU A 40 -18.28 -20.42 -22.64
N GLU A 41 -17.59 -21.49 -22.29
CA GLU A 41 -16.51 -21.47 -21.29
C GLU A 41 -15.34 -20.61 -21.76
N VAL A 42 -14.94 -20.71 -23.03
CA VAL A 42 -13.90 -19.85 -23.61
C VAL A 42 -14.36 -18.40 -23.69
N LEU A 43 -15.61 -18.15 -24.12
CA LEU A 43 -16.20 -16.81 -24.12
C LEU A 43 -16.18 -16.20 -22.71
N ALA A 44 -16.53 -16.97 -21.69
CA ALA A 44 -16.55 -16.52 -20.31
C ALA A 44 -15.16 -16.15 -19.80
N ALA A 45 -14.15 -16.96 -20.10
CA ALA A 45 -12.76 -16.68 -19.75
C ALA A 45 -12.22 -15.43 -20.49
N ALA A 46 -12.47 -15.32 -21.80
CA ALA A 46 -12.08 -14.14 -22.60
C ALA A 46 -12.75 -12.86 -22.08
N ALA A 47 -14.04 -12.93 -21.75
CA ALA A 47 -14.79 -11.81 -21.16
C ALA A 47 -14.18 -11.37 -19.82
N TYR A 48 -13.81 -12.32 -18.95
CA TYR A 48 -13.17 -12.01 -17.67
C TYR A 48 -11.82 -11.32 -17.87
N LEU A 49 -10.95 -11.88 -18.70
CA LEU A 49 -9.60 -11.34 -18.95
C LEU A 49 -9.65 -9.94 -19.57
N THR A 50 -10.73 -9.59 -20.26
CA THR A 50 -10.94 -8.27 -20.89
C THR A 50 -11.81 -7.32 -20.07
N GLY A 51 -12.20 -7.71 -18.84
CA GLY A 51 -12.94 -6.86 -17.91
C GLY A 51 -14.45 -6.78 -18.15
N PHE A 52 -15.01 -7.67 -18.99
CA PHE A 52 -16.47 -7.79 -19.21
C PHE A 52 -17.10 -8.76 -18.22
N ASP A 53 -16.96 -8.47 -16.91
CA ASP A 53 -17.38 -9.35 -15.81
C ASP A 53 -18.81 -9.87 -15.96
N GLY A 54 -19.78 -8.97 -16.24
CA GLY A 54 -21.17 -9.37 -16.40
C GLY A 54 -21.43 -10.28 -17.62
N ALA A 55 -20.63 -10.16 -18.68
CA ALA A 55 -20.69 -11.07 -19.83
C ALA A 55 -20.11 -12.45 -19.47
N SER A 56 -18.99 -12.45 -18.71
CA SER A 56 -18.40 -13.67 -18.17
C SER A 56 -19.40 -14.44 -17.29
N ASP A 57 -20.09 -13.77 -16.36
CA ASP A 57 -21.09 -14.39 -15.49
C ASP A 57 -22.25 -15.00 -16.28
N ARG A 58 -22.75 -14.29 -17.27
CA ARG A 58 -23.83 -14.80 -18.12
C ARG A 58 -23.40 -16.02 -18.90
N ALA A 59 -22.19 -16.02 -19.45
CA ALA A 59 -21.65 -17.15 -20.21
C ALA A 59 -21.44 -18.37 -19.31
N TRP A 60 -20.82 -18.23 -18.13
CA TRP A 60 -20.70 -19.31 -17.15
C TRP A 60 -22.05 -19.85 -16.68
N THR A 61 -23.03 -18.98 -16.43
CA THR A 61 -24.39 -19.41 -16.01
C THR A 61 -25.09 -20.19 -17.11
N ARG A 62 -24.95 -19.77 -18.36
CA ARG A 62 -25.53 -20.52 -19.53
C ARG A 62 -24.85 -21.86 -19.70
N ALA A 63 -23.52 -21.90 -19.65
CA ALA A 63 -22.77 -23.16 -19.75
C ALA A 63 -23.18 -24.13 -18.62
N PHE A 64 -23.29 -23.66 -17.39
CA PHE A 64 -23.79 -24.40 -16.24
C PHE A 64 -25.14 -25.06 -16.52
N HIS A 65 -26.13 -24.32 -17.04
CA HIS A 65 -27.46 -24.85 -17.33
C HIS A 65 -27.46 -25.84 -18.49
N LEU A 66 -26.62 -25.65 -19.49
CA LEU A 66 -26.49 -26.59 -20.60
C LEU A 66 -25.86 -27.91 -20.11
N HIS A 67 -24.81 -27.88 -19.30
CA HIS A 67 -24.23 -29.08 -18.69
C HIS A 67 -25.21 -29.82 -17.80
N GLN A 68 -26.02 -29.09 -17.01
CA GLN A 68 -27.08 -29.71 -16.19
C GLN A 68 -28.12 -30.46 -17.07
N ARG A 69 -28.53 -29.87 -18.20
CA ARG A 69 -29.46 -30.51 -19.13
C ARG A 69 -28.87 -31.74 -19.79
N ALA A 70 -27.55 -31.76 -19.99
CA ALA A 70 -26.81 -32.89 -20.54
C ALA A 70 -26.46 -33.95 -19.48
N ASP A 71 -26.88 -33.78 -18.22
CA ASP A 71 -26.53 -34.58 -17.03
C ASP A 71 -25.00 -34.69 -16.79
N ASP A 72 -24.23 -33.71 -17.30
CA ASP A 72 -22.80 -33.58 -17.06
C ASP A 72 -22.55 -32.79 -15.77
N SER A 73 -22.69 -33.47 -14.63
CA SER A 73 -22.54 -32.86 -13.31
C SER A 73 -21.12 -32.34 -13.07
N ARG A 74 -20.08 -32.99 -13.63
CA ARG A 74 -18.66 -32.55 -13.44
C ARG A 74 -18.42 -31.18 -14.05
N ARG A 75 -18.76 -31.01 -15.33
CA ARG A 75 -18.58 -29.72 -16.01
C ARG A 75 -19.51 -28.64 -15.45
N ALA A 76 -20.72 -29.00 -15.00
CA ALA A 76 -21.58 -28.07 -14.29
C ALA A 76 -20.91 -27.57 -12.98
N VAL A 77 -20.19 -28.41 -12.22
CA VAL A 77 -19.41 -28.00 -11.06
C VAL A 77 -18.31 -27.01 -11.45
N ARG A 78 -17.59 -27.25 -12.54
CA ARG A 78 -16.54 -26.31 -13.02
C ARG A 78 -17.10 -24.92 -13.34
N CYS A 79 -18.23 -24.84 -14.00
CA CYS A 79 -18.91 -23.56 -14.26
C CYS A 79 -19.36 -22.88 -12.96
N ALA A 80 -19.94 -23.65 -12.03
CA ALA A 80 -20.38 -23.14 -10.73
C ALA A 80 -19.21 -22.69 -9.85
N PHE A 81 -18.05 -23.35 -9.96
CA PHE A 81 -16.81 -22.95 -9.30
C PHE A 81 -16.39 -21.54 -9.72
N TRP A 82 -16.30 -21.24 -11.00
CA TRP A 82 -15.90 -19.90 -11.47
C TRP A 82 -16.85 -18.80 -10.99
N LEU A 83 -18.16 -19.08 -10.96
CA LEU A 83 -19.16 -18.15 -10.42
C LEU A 83 -18.99 -17.94 -8.91
N ALA A 84 -18.80 -19.02 -8.13
CA ALA A 84 -18.55 -18.94 -6.70
C ALA A 84 -17.23 -18.22 -6.38
N PHE A 85 -16.14 -18.59 -7.06
CA PHE A 85 -14.81 -18.01 -6.91
C PHE A 85 -14.82 -16.49 -7.09
N ARG A 86 -15.40 -16.02 -8.18
CA ARG A 86 -15.48 -14.58 -8.46
C ARG A 86 -16.34 -13.82 -7.45
N LEU A 87 -17.50 -14.36 -7.09
CA LEU A 87 -18.41 -13.70 -6.15
C LEU A 87 -17.81 -13.64 -4.74
N LEU A 88 -17.20 -14.71 -4.28
CA LEU A 88 -16.54 -14.74 -2.97
C LEU A 88 -15.36 -13.76 -2.92
N ASN A 89 -14.49 -13.77 -3.93
CA ASN A 89 -13.38 -12.81 -4.00
C ASN A 89 -13.84 -11.34 -4.12
N ALA A 90 -15.03 -11.11 -4.67
CA ALA A 90 -15.66 -9.79 -4.69
C ALA A 90 -16.35 -9.39 -3.37
N GLY A 91 -16.39 -10.30 -2.38
CA GLY A 91 -17.07 -10.10 -1.11
C GLY A 91 -18.59 -10.31 -1.14
N ASP A 92 -19.15 -10.84 -2.26
CA ASP A 92 -20.56 -11.23 -2.32
C ASP A 92 -20.77 -12.63 -1.74
N VAL A 93 -20.61 -12.73 -0.43
CA VAL A 93 -20.72 -13.99 0.32
C VAL A 93 -22.10 -14.66 0.15
N PRO A 94 -23.25 -13.94 0.14
CA PRO A 94 -24.55 -14.58 -0.04
C PRO A 94 -24.69 -15.28 -1.40
N GLN A 95 -24.35 -14.63 -2.50
CA GLN A 95 -24.46 -15.24 -3.82
C GLN A 95 -23.41 -16.33 -4.04
N GLY A 96 -22.16 -16.09 -3.63
CA GLY A 96 -21.10 -17.10 -3.66
C GLY A 96 -21.46 -18.35 -2.84
N GLY A 97 -22.06 -18.17 -1.68
CA GLY A 97 -22.57 -19.25 -0.84
C GLY A 97 -23.70 -20.05 -1.50
N GLY A 98 -24.56 -19.37 -2.26
CA GLY A 98 -25.59 -20.03 -3.08
C GLY A 98 -25.01 -20.97 -4.16
N TRP A 99 -23.92 -20.54 -4.80
CA TRP A 99 -23.21 -21.38 -5.77
C TRP A 99 -22.45 -22.54 -5.08
N ALA A 100 -21.83 -22.30 -3.92
CA ALA A 100 -21.20 -23.35 -3.11
C ALA A 100 -22.19 -24.45 -2.73
N ALA A 101 -23.40 -24.09 -2.33
CA ALA A 101 -24.45 -25.07 -2.03
C ALA A 101 -24.89 -25.88 -3.26
N ARG A 102 -24.88 -25.28 -4.47
CA ARG A 102 -25.15 -26.00 -5.72
C ARG A 102 -24.03 -26.99 -6.05
N ILE A 103 -22.76 -26.57 -5.91
CA ILE A 103 -21.58 -27.41 -6.06
C ILE A 103 -21.72 -28.65 -5.16
N ARG A 104 -22.01 -28.47 -3.87
CA ARG A 104 -22.14 -29.57 -2.91
C ARG A 104 -23.14 -30.61 -3.38
N ARG A 105 -24.35 -30.20 -3.80
CA ARG A 105 -25.38 -31.12 -4.27
C ARG A 105 -24.99 -31.86 -5.55
N LEU A 106 -24.25 -31.22 -6.45
CA LEU A 106 -23.79 -31.88 -7.68
C LEU A 106 -22.70 -32.92 -7.39
N LEU A 107 -21.81 -32.62 -6.47
CA LEU A 107 -20.70 -33.48 -6.08
C LEU A 107 -21.15 -34.76 -5.36
N GLU A 108 -22.31 -34.77 -4.71
CA GLU A 108 -22.93 -36.01 -4.17
C GLU A 108 -23.08 -37.10 -5.22
N ARG A 109 -23.18 -36.71 -6.50
CA ARG A 109 -23.33 -37.61 -7.65
C ARG A 109 -22.00 -37.93 -8.36
N CYS A 110 -20.90 -37.34 -7.92
CA CYS A 110 -19.57 -37.46 -8.54
C CYS A 110 -18.49 -37.79 -7.48
N PRO A 111 -18.48 -39.02 -6.92
CA PRO A 111 -17.67 -39.31 -5.71
C PRO A 111 -16.16 -39.35 -5.95
N ASP A 112 -15.68 -39.59 -7.17
CA ASP A 112 -14.25 -39.69 -7.49
C ASP A 112 -13.91 -38.91 -8.75
N CYS A 113 -13.64 -37.61 -8.57
CA CYS A 113 -13.30 -36.70 -9.65
C CYS A 113 -12.52 -35.48 -9.14
N VAL A 114 -11.82 -34.79 -10.03
CA VAL A 114 -11.06 -33.59 -9.69
C VAL A 114 -11.97 -32.45 -9.20
N GLU A 115 -13.23 -32.44 -9.62
CA GLU A 115 -14.22 -31.43 -9.22
C GLU A 115 -14.53 -31.45 -7.72
N GLN A 116 -14.28 -32.57 -7.00
CA GLN A 116 -14.31 -32.58 -5.54
C GLN A 116 -13.31 -31.58 -4.96
N GLY A 117 -12.11 -31.49 -5.54
CA GLY A 117 -11.09 -30.54 -5.11
C GLY A 117 -11.51 -29.07 -5.37
N TYR A 118 -12.19 -28.79 -6.49
CA TYR A 118 -12.78 -27.47 -6.74
C TYR A 118 -13.88 -27.12 -5.73
N GLY A 119 -14.64 -28.12 -5.28
CA GLY A 119 -15.61 -27.97 -4.18
C GLY A 119 -14.92 -27.62 -2.86
N SER A 120 -13.91 -28.40 -2.46
CA SER A 120 -13.12 -28.13 -1.26
C SER A 120 -12.49 -26.72 -1.29
N TYR A 121 -11.97 -26.28 -2.43
CA TYR A 121 -11.46 -24.93 -2.58
C TYR A 121 -12.52 -23.86 -2.26
N VAL A 122 -13.74 -23.99 -2.80
CA VAL A 122 -14.83 -23.05 -2.52
C VAL A 122 -15.24 -23.07 -1.05
N TYR A 123 -15.27 -24.25 -0.41
CA TYR A 123 -15.58 -24.37 1.03
C TYR A 123 -14.49 -23.74 1.88
N ALA A 124 -13.22 -23.91 1.50
CA ALA A 124 -12.09 -23.24 2.16
C ALA A 124 -12.22 -21.73 2.10
N LEU A 125 -12.60 -21.14 0.95
CA LEU A 125 -12.88 -19.71 0.85
C LEU A 125 -13.99 -19.27 1.80
N GLN A 126 -15.07 -20.04 1.92
CA GLN A 126 -16.14 -19.74 2.88
C GLN A 126 -15.65 -19.78 4.33
N SER A 127 -14.78 -20.74 4.69
CA SER A 127 -14.16 -20.84 6.02
C SER A 127 -13.28 -19.62 6.33
N ILE A 128 -12.46 -19.16 5.37
CA ILE A 128 -11.65 -17.93 5.51
C ILE A 128 -12.55 -16.72 5.81
N PHE A 129 -13.61 -16.51 5.03
CA PHE A 129 -14.54 -15.40 5.26
C PHE A 129 -15.33 -15.54 6.56
N GLY A 130 -15.51 -16.77 7.05
CA GLY A 130 -16.08 -17.08 8.36
C GLY A 130 -15.10 -16.94 9.53
N GLY A 131 -13.82 -16.67 9.28
CA GLY A 131 -12.77 -16.54 10.29
C GLY A 131 -12.18 -17.88 10.78
N ASP A 132 -12.49 -19.01 10.11
CA ASP A 132 -11.95 -20.34 10.39
C ASP A 132 -10.75 -20.65 9.49
N ALA A 133 -9.58 -20.12 9.84
CA ALA A 133 -8.35 -20.36 9.11
C ALA A 133 -7.87 -21.84 9.18
N SER A 134 -8.18 -22.55 10.27
CA SER A 134 -7.78 -23.96 10.43
C SER A 134 -8.62 -24.88 9.54
N GLY A 135 -9.94 -24.69 9.51
CA GLY A 135 -10.83 -25.40 8.58
C GLY A 135 -10.48 -25.12 7.13
N ALA A 136 -10.15 -23.87 6.82
CA ALA A 136 -9.73 -23.49 5.47
C ALA A 136 -8.41 -24.16 5.05
N GLU A 137 -7.43 -24.22 5.94
CA GLU A 137 -6.15 -24.90 5.68
C GLU A 137 -6.37 -26.37 5.29
N CYS A 138 -7.18 -27.10 6.07
CA CYS A 138 -7.50 -28.49 5.80
C CYS A 138 -8.20 -28.70 4.43
N GLU A 139 -9.16 -27.83 4.10
CA GLU A 139 -9.90 -27.91 2.83
C GLU A 139 -9.00 -27.55 1.65
N PHE A 140 -8.12 -26.56 1.76
CA PHE A 140 -7.15 -26.24 0.71
C PHE A 140 -6.12 -27.37 0.53
N ALA A 141 -5.65 -28.00 1.62
CA ALA A 141 -4.77 -29.17 1.54
C ALA A 141 -5.44 -30.32 0.77
N ALA A 142 -6.70 -30.65 1.09
CA ALA A 142 -7.47 -31.65 0.38
C ALA A 142 -7.67 -31.31 -1.10
N ALA A 143 -7.91 -30.04 -1.43
CA ALA A 143 -8.02 -29.57 -2.81
C ALA A 143 -6.69 -29.76 -3.58
N ALA A 144 -5.56 -29.43 -2.96
CA ALA A 144 -4.23 -29.62 -3.56
C ALA A 144 -3.90 -31.09 -3.81
N GLU A 145 -4.22 -31.99 -2.86
CA GLU A 145 -4.06 -33.44 -3.02
C GLU A 145 -4.88 -33.99 -4.18
N LEU A 146 -6.15 -33.58 -4.29
CA LEU A 146 -7.01 -33.98 -5.41
C LEU A 146 -6.48 -33.43 -6.73
N GLY A 147 -6.07 -32.16 -6.79
CA GLY A 147 -5.45 -31.57 -7.96
C GLY A 147 -4.22 -32.35 -8.42
N ALA A 148 -3.32 -32.67 -7.52
CA ALA A 148 -2.12 -33.45 -7.80
C ALA A 148 -2.45 -34.87 -8.29
N ARG A 149 -3.41 -35.55 -7.66
CA ARG A 149 -3.86 -36.88 -8.05
C ARG A 149 -4.41 -36.93 -9.46
N PHE A 150 -5.13 -35.91 -9.89
CA PHE A 150 -5.72 -35.84 -11.22
C PHE A 150 -4.90 -35.06 -12.25
N GLY A 151 -3.75 -34.51 -11.86
CA GLY A 151 -2.86 -33.74 -12.73
C GLY A 151 -3.42 -32.37 -13.14
N ASP A 152 -4.24 -31.75 -12.29
CA ASP A 152 -4.81 -30.40 -12.51
C ASP A 152 -3.93 -29.33 -11.88
N ALA A 153 -3.03 -28.75 -12.67
CA ALA A 153 -2.05 -27.75 -12.21
C ALA A 153 -2.73 -26.46 -11.69
N ASP A 154 -3.83 -26.04 -12.31
CA ASP A 154 -4.60 -24.86 -11.88
C ASP A 154 -5.12 -25.04 -10.46
N LEU A 155 -5.75 -26.19 -10.18
CA LEU A 155 -6.28 -26.48 -8.85
C LEU A 155 -5.17 -26.61 -7.81
N VAL A 156 -4.06 -27.28 -8.12
CA VAL A 156 -2.91 -27.41 -7.22
C VAL A 156 -2.37 -26.03 -6.85
N THR A 157 -2.18 -25.16 -7.84
CA THR A 157 -1.61 -23.82 -7.64
C THR A 157 -2.54 -22.96 -6.77
N LEU A 158 -3.82 -22.89 -7.12
CA LEU A 158 -4.82 -22.17 -6.33
C LEU A 158 -4.87 -22.66 -4.89
N ALA A 159 -4.95 -23.97 -4.70
CA ALA A 159 -5.07 -24.59 -3.39
C ALA A 159 -3.82 -24.35 -2.51
N ARG A 160 -2.62 -24.41 -3.07
CA ARG A 160 -1.37 -24.09 -2.37
C ARG A 160 -1.30 -22.64 -1.93
N VAL A 161 -1.75 -21.70 -2.79
CA VAL A 161 -1.85 -20.29 -2.41
C VAL A 161 -2.82 -20.12 -1.24
N GLY A 162 -4.00 -20.72 -1.31
CA GLY A 162 -4.99 -20.67 -0.24
C GLY A 162 -4.49 -21.30 1.06
N GLN A 163 -3.86 -22.48 0.99
CA GLN A 163 -3.26 -23.17 2.12
C GLN A 163 -2.13 -22.35 2.74
N GLY A 164 -1.23 -21.80 1.91
CA GLY A 164 -0.13 -20.96 2.37
C GLY A 164 -0.63 -19.70 3.11
N ARG A 165 -1.66 -19.05 2.60
CA ARG A 165 -2.28 -17.90 3.29
C ARG A 165 -2.95 -18.32 4.60
N SER A 166 -3.62 -19.46 4.65
CA SER A 166 -4.24 -19.99 5.86
C SER A 166 -3.20 -20.26 6.95
N LEU A 167 -2.06 -20.87 6.60
CA LEU A 167 -0.93 -21.10 7.52
C LEU A 167 -0.36 -19.77 8.05
N ILE A 168 -0.24 -18.74 7.20
CA ILE A 168 0.19 -17.41 7.63
C ILE A 168 -0.78 -16.82 8.67
N TYR A 169 -2.09 -16.95 8.46
CA TYR A 169 -3.10 -16.50 9.43
C TYR A 169 -3.03 -17.29 10.75
N LEU A 170 -2.64 -18.55 10.71
CA LEU A 170 -2.41 -19.39 11.89
C LEU A 170 -1.07 -19.10 12.60
N GLY A 171 -0.24 -18.21 12.06
CA GLY A 171 1.06 -17.83 12.60
C GLY A 171 2.23 -18.69 12.08
N GLU A 172 1.98 -19.63 11.19
CA GLU A 172 2.97 -20.50 10.56
C GLU A 172 3.55 -19.91 9.28
N ALA A 173 4.17 -18.73 9.39
CA ALA A 173 4.63 -17.96 8.24
C ALA A 173 5.65 -18.70 7.35
N GLY A 174 6.59 -19.46 7.94
CA GLY A 174 7.61 -20.21 7.19
C GLY A 174 7.03 -21.26 6.24
N PRO A 175 6.25 -22.23 6.73
CA PRO A 175 5.54 -23.18 5.89
C PRO A 175 4.61 -22.52 4.88
N GLY A 176 3.87 -21.47 5.30
CA GLY A 176 2.99 -20.74 4.41
C GLY A 176 3.72 -20.13 3.22
N VAL A 177 4.84 -19.44 3.46
CA VAL A 177 5.66 -18.83 2.39
C VAL A 177 6.23 -19.89 1.45
N ALA A 178 6.64 -21.08 1.96
CA ALA A 178 7.14 -22.15 1.12
C ALA A 178 6.11 -22.62 0.09
N LEU A 179 4.84 -22.72 0.48
CA LEU A 179 3.75 -23.05 -0.46
C LEU A 179 3.49 -21.94 -1.48
N LEU A 180 3.60 -20.67 -1.07
CA LEU A 180 3.49 -19.55 -2.00
C LEU A 180 4.64 -19.55 -3.02
N ASP A 181 5.88 -19.80 -2.59
CA ASP A 181 7.03 -19.91 -3.48
C ASP A 181 6.85 -21.07 -4.48
N GLU A 182 6.30 -22.21 -4.04
CA GLU A 182 6.01 -23.35 -4.91
C GLU A 182 4.95 -23.02 -5.95
N ALA A 183 3.87 -22.33 -5.57
CA ALA A 183 2.87 -21.86 -6.52
C ALA A 183 3.47 -20.91 -7.58
N MET A 184 4.40 -20.05 -7.18
CA MET A 184 5.07 -19.15 -8.12
C MET A 184 6.03 -19.87 -9.08
N VAL A 185 6.56 -21.04 -8.72
CA VAL A 185 7.32 -21.89 -9.65
C VAL A 185 6.41 -22.38 -10.77
N ALA A 186 5.21 -22.87 -10.46
CA ALA A 186 4.25 -23.31 -11.48
C ALA A 186 3.84 -22.16 -12.43
N VAL A 187 3.64 -20.95 -11.89
CA VAL A 187 3.39 -19.74 -12.68
C VAL A 187 4.56 -19.43 -13.62
N ALA A 188 5.79 -19.44 -13.11
CA ALA A 188 6.99 -19.14 -13.89
C ALA A 188 7.28 -20.20 -14.95
N ALA A 189 6.92 -21.46 -14.71
CA ALA A 189 7.04 -22.56 -15.66
C ALA A 189 5.96 -22.54 -16.76
N GLY A 190 4.93 -21.68 -16.64
CA GLY A 190 3.82 -21.62 -17.60
C GLY A 190 2.87 -22.83 -17.50
N GLU A 191 2.77 -23.46 -16.34
CA GLU A 191 1.99 -24.67 -16.11
C GLU A 191 0.50 -24.37 -15.86
N VAL A 192 0.15 -23.11 -15.62
CA VAL A 192 -1.20 -22.69 -15.19
C VAL A 192 -1.86 -21.74 -16.18
N SER A 193 -3.21 -21.73 -16.16
CA SER A 193 -4.01 -20.90 -17.05
C SER A 193 -3.87 -19.39 -16.72
N PRO A 194 -4.08 -18.49 -17.70
CA PRO A 194 -3.89 -17.05 -17.52
C PRO A 194 -4.68 -16.42 -16.37
N VAL A 195 -5.90 -16.93 -16.11
CA VAL A 195 -6.72 -16.46 -14.98
C VAL A 195 -6.03 -16.80 -13.65
N ILE A 196 -5.47 -18.00 -13.54
CA ILE A 196 -4.77 -18.46 -12.35
C ILE A 196 -3.43 -17.77 -12.19
N VAL A 197 -2.71 -17.51 -13.29
CA VAL A 197 -1.46 -16.70 -13.25
C VAL A 197 -1.70 -15.36 -12.56
N GLY A 198 -2.71 -14.60 -13.01
CA GLY A 198 -2.99 -13.28 -12.48
C GLY A 198 -3.44 -13.30 -11.02
N ASP A 199 -4.34 -14.23 -10.66
CA ASP A 199 -4.82 -14.41 -9.29
C ASP A 199 -3.69 -14.81 -8.33
N THR A 200 -2.83 -15.73 -8.74
CA THR A 200 -1.67 -16.19 -7.97
C THR A 200 -0.71 -15.05 -7.70
N TYR A 201 -0.32 -14.26 -8.72
CA TYR A 201 0.54 -13.09 -8.51
C TYR A 201 -0.05 -12.13 -7.48
N CYS A 202 -1.33 -11.74 -7.64
CA CYS A 202 -1.97 -10.80 -6.73
C CYS A 202 -2.01 -11.35 -5.29
N SER A 203 -2.45 -12.59 -5.11
CA SER A 203 -2.57 -13.22 -3.80
C SER A 203 -1.22 -13.39 -3.10
N VAL A 204 -0.17 -13.76 -3.84
CA VAL A 204 1.20 -13.92 -3.28
C VAL A 204 1.80 -12.56 -2.93
N ILE A 205 1.64 -11.53 -3.76
CA ILE A 205 2.12 -10.18 -3.44
C ILE A 205 1.42 -9.64 -2.19
N GLU A 206 0.12 -9.83 -2.05
CA GLU A 206 -0.64 -9.44 -0.87
C GLU A 206 -0.13 -10.15 0.39
N ALA A 207 0.04 -11.47 0.34
CA ALA A 207 0.56 -12.25 1.46
C ALA A 207 1.98 -11.82 1.86
N CYS A 208 2.87 -11.59 0.90
CA CYS A 208 4.22 -11.08 1.16
C CYS A 208 4.20 -9.66 1.75
N THR A 209 3.25 -8.82 1.32
CA THR A 209 3.03 -7.48 1.89
C THR A 209 2.56 -7.58 3.34
N GLU A 210 1.66 -8.50 3.65
CA GLU A 210 1.21 -8.78 5.02
C GLU A 210 2.36 -9.22 5.92
N LEU A 211 3.29 -10.01 5.40
CA LEU A 211 4.49 -10.50 6.10
C LEU A 211 5.66 -9.50 6.13
N PHE A 212 5.50 -8.30 5.59
CA PHE A 212 6.58 -7.31 5.46
C PHE A 212 7.79 -7.80 4.65
N ASP A 213 7.61 -8.79 3.76
CA ASP A 213 8.66 -9.32 2.88
C ASP A 213 8.78 -8.47 1.60
N LEU A 214 9.42 -7.34 1.74
CA LEU A 214 9.58 -6.37 0.66
C LEU A 214 10.35 -6.94 -0.54
N HIS A 215 11.28 -7.87 -0.32
CA HIS A 215 12.05 -8.49 -1.40
C HIS A 215 11.14 -9.29 -2.34
N ARG A 216 10.29 -10.17 -1.78
CA ARG A 216 9.30 -10.91 -2.57
C ARG A 216 8.26 -9.99 -3.22
N VAL A 217 7.76 -9.00 -2.48
CA VAL A 217 6.83 -7.99 -3.05
C VAL A 217 7.42 -7.34 -4.30
N GLN A 218 8.66 -6.88 -4.26
CA GLN A 218 9.30 -6.23 -5.40
C GLN A 218 9.54 -7.20 -6.56
N ALA A 219 10.04 -8.41 -6.28
CA ALA A 219 10.31 -9.42 -7.29
C ALA A 219 9.02 -9.83 -8.03
N TRP A 220 7.96 -10.16 -7.30
CA TRP A 220 6.70 -10.61 -7.87
C TRP A 220 5.90 -9.48 -8.54
N THR A 221 5.97 -8.25 -8.02
CA THR A 221 5.39 -7.08 -8.70
C THR A 221 6.06 -6.83 -10.04
N SER A 222 7.38 -7.02 -10.13
CA SER A 222 8.10 -6.92 -11.40
C SER A 222 7.69 -8.02 -12.37
N GLY A 223 7.54 -9.26 -11.88
CA GLY A 223 7.04 -10.39 -12.67
C GLY A 223 5.63 -10.16 -13.19
N LEU A 224 4.71 -9.74 -12.32
CA LEU A 224 3.33 -9.40 -12.71
C LEU A 224 3.30 -8.27 -13.75
N SER A 225 4.15 -7.24 -13.59
CA SER A 225 4.24 -6.14 -14.56
C SER A 225 4.67 -6.64 -15.92
N ALA A 226 5.74 -7.44 -15.99
CA ALA A 226 6.23 -8.01 -17.24
C ALA A 226 5.18 -8.91 -17.91
N TRP A 227 4.47 -9.72 -17.12
CA TRP A 227 3.39 -10.56 -17.62
C TRP A 227 2.21 -9.75 -18.19
N CYS A 228 1.77 -8.69 -17.49
CA CYS A 228 0.73 -7.79 -17.98
C CYS A 228 1.16 -7.03 -19.26
N ASP A 229 2.41 -6.58 -19.31
CA ASP A 229 2.93 -5.81 -20.45
C ASP A 229 3.08 -6.67 -21.71
N ALA A 230 3.31 -7.99 -21.56
CA ALA A 230 3.33 -8.95 -22.66
C ALA A 230 1.95 -9.21 -23.26
N GLN A 231 0.86 -8.79 -22.61
CA GLN A 231 -0.51 -9.05 -23.01
C GLN A 231 -1.32 -7.74 -23.14
N PRO A 232 -1.19 -6.99 -24.22
CA PRO A 232 -1.76 -5.64 -24.34
C PRO A 232 -3.29 -5.60 -24.21
N GLU A 233 -3.99 -6.67 -24.55
CA GLU A 233 -5.46 -6.77 -24.48
C GLU A 233 -5.99 -7.23 -23.10
N LEU A 234 -5.09 -7.61 -22.18
CA LEU A 234 -5.45 -7.97 -20.82
C LEU A 234 -5.92 -6.73 -20.05
N VAL A 235 -7.10 -6.80 -19.44
CA VAL A 235 -7.66 -5.75 -18.54
C VAL A 235 -7.68 -6.21 -17.10
N ALA A 236 -8.05 -7.48 -16.85
CA ALA A 236 -7.98 -8.09 -15.53
C ALA A 236 -6.55 -7.97 -14.95
N PHE A 237 -6.45 -7.84 -13.64
CA PHE A 237 -5.20 -7.72 -12.86
C PHE A 237 -4.36 -6.44 -13.10
N ARG A 238 -4.53 -5.73 -14.23
CA ARG A 238 -3.75 -4.50 -14.52
C ARG A 238 -3.92 -3.43 -13.46
N GLY A 239 -5.14 -3.19 -13.01
CA GLY A 239 -5.42 -2.20 -11.97
C GLY A 239 -4.72 -2.54 -10.64
N GLN A 240 -4.77 -3.81 -10.23
CA GLN A 240 -4.06 -4.33 -9.06
C GLN A 240 -2.54 -4.19 -9.21
N CYS A 241 -2.00 -4.56 -10.37
CA CYS A 241 -0.58 -4.40 -10.70
C CYS A 241 -0.13 -2.93 -10.55
N MET A 242 -0.93 -1.97 -11.01
CA MET A 242 -0.63 -0.55 -10.86
C MET A 242 -0.61 -0.10 -9.41
N VAL A 243 -1.46 -0.66 -8.54
CA VAL A 243 -1.44 -0.38 -7.09
C VAL A 243 -0.11 -0.84 -6.49
N HIS A 244 0.30 -2.07 -6.75
CA HIS A 244 1.57 -2.60 -6.23
C HIS A 244 2.79 -1.83 -6.76
N ARG A 245 2.75 -1.40 -8.04
CA ARG A 245 3.79 -0.53 -8.60
C ARG A 245 3.82 0.84 -7.92
N ALA A 246 2.67 1.42 -7.63
CA ALA A 246 2.59 2.71 -6.93
C ALA A 246 3.17 2.61 -5.51
N GLU A 247 2.91 1.53 -4.78
CA GLU A 247 3.49 1.27 -3.45
C GLU A 247 5.03 1.14 -3.52
N ALA A 248 5.54 0.37 -4.49
CA ALA A 248 6.98 0.22 -4.70
C ALA A 248 7.67 1.54 -5.07
N LEU A 249 7.06 2.34 -5.95
CA LEU A 249 7.57 3.66 -6.35
C LEU A 249 7.54 4.66 -5.18
N GLN A 250 6.48 4.64 -4.36
CA GLN A 250 6.40 5.47 -3.15
C GLN A 250 7.55 5.17 -2.20
N LEU A 251 7.82 3.90 -1.92
CA LEU A 251 8.90 3.49 -1.02
C LEU A 251 10.27 3.97 -1.53
N ARG A 252 10.51 3.88 -2.85
CA ARG A 252 11.74 4.32 -3.52
C ARG A 252 11.86 5.85 -3.65
N GLY A 253 10.82 6.59 -3.29
CA GLY A 253 10.81 8.06 -3.33
C GLY A 253 10.40 8.67 -4.68
N ASP A 254 10.04 7.88 -5.69
CA ASP A 254 9.49 8.41 -6.95
C ASP A 254 7.99 8.69 -6.81
N TRP A 255 7.66 9.68 -5.99
CA TRP A 255 6.28 10.04 -5.68
C TRP A 255 5.48 10.59 -6.87
N PRO A 256 6.07 11.31 -7.84
CA PRO A 256 5.36 11.70 -9.05
C PRO A 256 4.88 10.50 -9.87
N ALA A 257 5.75 9.52 -10.13
CA ALA A 257 5.41 8.29 -10.83
C ALA A 257 4.42 7.44 -10.01
N ALA A 258 4.63 7.30 -8.70
CA ALA A 258 3.71 6.59 -7.81
C ALA A 258 2.29 7.16 -7.87
N LEU A 259 2.15 8.49 -7.84
CA LEU A 259 0.84 9.15 -7.92
C LEU A 259 0.19 8.95 -9.30
N ALA A 260 0.96 8.96 -10.38
CA ALA A 260 0.46 8.69 -11.72
C ALA A 260 -0.08 7.25 -11.82
N GLU A 261 0.65 6.25 -11.27
CA GLU A 261 0.21 4.86 -11.23
C GLU A 261 -1.07 4.69 -10.39
N ALA A 262 -1.12 5.24 -9.18
CA ALA A 262 -2.29 5.17 -8.32
C ALA A 262 -3.54 5.75 -9.00
N ARG A 263 -3.42 6.88 -9.69
CA ARG A 263 -4.51 7.51 -10.45
C ARG A 263 -4.95 6.67 -11.64
N ARG A 264 -4.01 6.06 -12.36
CA ARG A 264 -4.34 5.14 -13.45
C ARG A 264 -5.10 3.93 -12.93
N ALA A 265 -4.67 3.36 -11.79
CA ALA A 265 -5.39 2.29 -11.11
C ALA A 265 -6.83 2.71 -10.74
N CYS A 266 -7.01 3.88 -10.12
CA CYS A 266 -8.34 4.42 -9.80
C CYS A 266 -9.24 4.56 -11.03
N ALA A 267 -8.69 4.94 -12.18
CA ALA A 267 -9.45 5.11 -13.43
C ALA A 267 -9.85 3.76 -14.08
N GLN A 268 -9.07 2.71 -13.85
CA GLN A 268 -9.35 1.37 -14.41
C GLN A 268 -10.24 0.52 -13.51
N LEU A 269 -10.12 0.64 -12.19
CA LEU A 269 -10.84 -0.18 -11.20
C LEU A 269 -12.25 0.38 -10.93
N THR A 270 -13.11 0.38 -11.93
CA THR A 270 -14.45 0.99 -11.87
C THR A 270 -15.59 -0.01 -11.68
N THR A 271 -15.32 -1.32 -11.83
CA THR A 271 -16.35 -2.36 -11.68
C THR A 271 -16.63 -2.68 -10.20
N PRO A 272 -17.84 -3.15 -9.85
CA PRO A 272 -18.15 -3.58 -8.49
C PRO A 272 -17.21 -4.65 -7.94
N LEU A 273 -16.75 -5.56 -8.79
CA LEU A 273 -15.81 -6.64 -8.44
C LEU A 273 -14.40 -6.11 -8.12
N ALA A 274 -14.03 -4.98 -8.70
CA ALA A 274 -12.73 -4.33 -8.46
C ALA A 274 -12.70 -3.47 -7.18
N ARG A 275 -13.77 -3.41 -6.39
CA ARG A 275 -13.87 -2.55 -5.19
C ARG A 275 -12.69 -2.68 -4.21
N PRO A 276 -12.22 -3.88 -3.81
CA PRO A 276 -11.09 -3.99 -2.89
C PRO A 276 -9.82 -3.34 -3.44
N ALA A 277 -9.49 -3.61 -4.71
CA ALA A 277 -8.33 -3.01 -5.38
C ALA A 277 -8.51 -1.49 -5.60
N ALA A 278 -9.73 -1.03 -5.92
CA ALA A 278 -10.05 0.40 -6.01
C ALA A 278 -9.86 1.10 -4.67
N GLY A 279 -10.26 0.46 -3.58
CA GLY A 279 -10.02 0.96 -2.21
C GLY A 279 -8.54 1.12 -1.92
N ALA A 280 -7.71 0.14 -2.32
CA ALA A 280 -6.26 0.20 -2.19
C ALA A 280 -5.64 1.32 -3.04
N ALA A 281 -6.10 1.50 -4.29
CA ALA A 281 -5.64 2.58 -5.18
C ALA A 281 -5.95 3.97 -4.60
N HIS A 282 -7.16 4.17 -4.09
CA HIS A 282 -7.54 5.43 -3.43
C HIS A 282 -6.78 5.66 -2.13
N TYR A 283 -6.53 4.63 -1.34
CA TYR A 283 -5.70 4.73 -0.15
C TYR A 283 -4.28 5.19 -0.50
N GLN A 284 -3.68 4.58 -1.54
CA GLN A 284 -2.35 4.93 -2.03
C GLN A 284 -2.27 6.37 -2.55
N GLU A 285 -3.30 6.83 -3.28
CA GLU A 285 -3.42 8.24 -3.68
C GLU A 285 -3.48 9.16 -2.45
N GLY A 286 -4.21 8.77 -1.41
CA GLY A 286 -4.31 9.48 -0.14
C GLY A 286 -2.97 9.63 0.57
N GLU A 287 -2.20 8.54 0.69
CA GLU A 287 -0.86 8.54 1.30
C GLU A 287 0.10 9.51 0.57
N LEU A 288 0.14 9.45 -0.76
CA LEU A 288 0.99 10.33 -1.55
C LEU A 288 0.59 11.81 -1.41
N HIS A 289 -0.71 12.10 -1.32
CA HIS A 289 -1.18 13.46 -1.06
C HIS A 289 -0.85 13.92 0.36
N ARG A 290 -1.00 13.07 1.37
CA ARG A 290 -0.64 13.37 2.77
C ARG A 290 0.84 13.70 2.90
N LEU A 291 1.72 12.86 2.37
CA LEU A 291 3.17 13.04 2.40
C LEU A 291 3.62 14.34 1.71
N ARG A 292 2.88 14.77 0.69
CA ARG A 292 3.15 16.03 -0.03
C ARG A 292 2.46 17.26 0.56
N GLY A 293 1.75 17.13 1.68
CA GLY A 293 1.04 18.23 2.34
C GLY A 293 -0.25 18.68 1.64
N LYS A 294 -0.79 17.89 0.71
CA LYS A 294 -2.05 18.16 0.04
C LYS A 294 -3.23 17.57 0.82
N PHE A 295 -3.44 18.06 2.04
CA PHE A 295 -4.31 17.43 3.04
C PHE A 295 -5.76 17.29 2.60
N ALA A 296 -6.36 18.30 1.98
CA ALA A 296 -7.73 18.20 1.46
C ALA A 296 -7.87 17.11 0.38
N ALA A 297 -6.87 16.94 -0.49
CA ALA A 297 -6.86 15.89 -1.50
C ALA A 297 -6.66 14.50 -0.86
N ALA A 298 -5.81 14.40 0.17
CA ALA A 298 -5.60 13.18 0.94
C ALA A 298 -6.90 12.72 1.61
N GLU A 299 -7.61 13.63 2.28
CA GLU A 299 -8.88 13.32 2.93
C GLU A 299 -9.94 12.85 1.92
N ALA A 300 -10.04 13.51 0.78
CA ALA A 300 -10.96 13.10 -0.29
C ALA A 300 -10.63 11.70 -0.82
N ALA A 301 -9.35 11.36 -0.95
CA ALA A 301 -8.90 10.03 -1.37
C ALA A 301 -9.20 8.95 -0.32
N TYR A 302 -8.94 9.20 0.96
CA TYR A 302 -9.30 8.28 2.05
C TYR A 302 -10.81 8.05 2.18
N ARG A 303 -11.64 9.08 1.95
CA ARG A 303 -13.10 8.89 1.90
C ARG A 303 -13.51 7.96 0.75
N ARG A 304 -12.88 8.08 -0.43
CA ARG A 304 -13.13 7.15 -1.54
C ARG A 304 -12.66 5.73 -1.20
N ALA A 305 -11.51 5.58 -0.55
CA ALA A 305 -11.02 4.28 -0.08
C ALA A 305 -12.04 3.63 0.87
N SER A 306 -12.56 4.38 1.85
CA SER A 306 -13.58 3.91 2.78
C SER A 306 -14.90 3.53 2.08
N ALA A 307 -15.36 4.34 1.12
CA ALA A 307 -16.55 4.03 0.31
C ALA A 307 -16.38 2.76 -0.53
N ALA A 308 -15.15 2.40 -0.89
CA ALA A 308 -14.80 1.16 -1.56
C ALA A 308 -14.59 -0.03 -0.58
N GLY A 309 -14.81 0.17 0.72
CA GLY A 309 -14.71 -0.88 1.75
C GLY A 309 -13.31 -1.04 2.36
N ARG A 310 -12.34 -0.19 2.02
CA ARG A 310 -11.01 -0.22 2.64
C ARG A 310 -10.95 0.70 3.85
N ASP A 311 -10.52 0.16 5.00
CA ASP A 311 -10.20 0.98 6.17
C ASP A 311 -9.07 1.97 5.81
N PRO A 312 -9.29 3.30 5.98
CA PRO A 312 -8.27 4.31 5.68
C PRO A 312 -7.19 4.44 6.76
N GLN A 313 -7.17 3.54 7.76
CA GLN A 313 -6.11 3.54 8.79
C GLN A 313 -4.84 2.81 8.31
N PRO A 314 -3.68 3.25 8.78
CA PRO A 314 -3.39 4.37 9.69
C PRO A 314 -3.32 5.76 9.00
N GLY A 315 -3.44 5.83 7.68
CA GLY A 315 -3.22 7.04 6.88
C GLY A 315 -4.07 8.22 7.32
N LEU A 316 -5.36 7.99 7.60
CA LEU A 316 -6.29 9.03 8.05
C LEU A 316 -5.91 9.58 9.43
N ALA A 317 -5.47 8.72 10.37
CA ALA A 317 -5.00 9.16 11.69
C ALA A 317 -3.71 10.00 11.57
N LEU A 318 -2.78 9.58 10.71
CA LEU A 318 -1.56 10.35 10.41
C LEU A 318 -1.87 11.68 9.70
N LEU A 319 -2.93 11.74 8.90
CA LEU A 319 -3.40 13.01 8.32
C LEU A 319 -3.87 13.97 9.40
N ARG A 320 -4.69 13.52 10.36
CA ARG A 320 -5.14 14.34 11.49
C ARG A 320 -3.96 14.84 12.34
N LEU A 321 -2.96 13.99 12.56
CA LEU A 321 -1.73 14.39 13.23
C LEU A 321 -1.00 15.51 12.45
N ALA A 322 -0.88 15.37 11.14
CA ALA A 322 -0.23 16.36 10.27
C ALA A 322 -0.99 17.71 10.22
N GLU A 323 -2.30 17.68 10.40
CA GLU A 323 -3.16 18.87 10.53
C GLU A 323 -3.10 19.52 11.92
N GLY A 324 -2.42 18.88 12.89
CA GLY A 324 -2.29 19.35 14.27
C GLY A 324 -3.42 18.86 15.20
N ASP A 325 -4.39 18.08 14.72
CA ASP A 325 -5.45 17.49 15.55
C ASP A 325 -4.98 16.17 16.17
N THR A 326 -4.09 16.30 17.15
CA THR A 326 -3.52 15.14 17.88
C THR A 326 -4.60 14.34 18.62
N GLY A 327 -5.66 15.00 19.10
CA GLY A 327 -6.76 14.34 19.81
C GLY A 327 -7.55 13.39 18.92
N ALA A 328 -7.97 13.86 17.74
CA ALA A 328 -8.65 13.01 16.75
C ALA A 328 -7.75 11.89 16.23
N ALA A 329 -6.46 12.18 15.98
CA ALA A 329 -5.48 11.19 15.56
C ALA A 329 -5.35 10.05 16.59
N ALA A 330 -5.16 10.39 17.88
CA ALA A 330 -5.02 9.42 18.96
C ALA A 330 -6.28 8.57 19.16
N THR A 331 -7.46 9.17 19.10
CA THR A 331 -8.74 8.46 19.23
C THR A 331 -8.92 7.47 18.09
N SER A 332 -8.68 7.90 16.85
CA SER A 332 -8.85 7.10 15.65
C SER A 332 -7.91 5.90 15.61
N ILE A 333 -6.61 6.12 15.89
CA ILE A 333 -5.62 5.02 15.83
C ILE A 333 -5.77 4.03 16.99
N ARG A 334 -6.14 4.49 18.21
CA ARG A 334 -6.42 3.60 19.34
C ARG A 334 -7.59 2.67 19.04
N ARG A 335 -8.65 3.20 18.45
CA ARG A 335 -9.78 2.40 18.00
C ARG A 335 -9.34 1.35 16.99
N ALA A 336 -8.64 1.74 15.93
CA ALA A 336 -8.16 0.81 14.89
C ALA A 336 -7.32 -0.33 15.49
N VAL A 337 -6.37 -0.01 16.39
CA VAL A 337 -5.53 -1.01 17.05
C VAL A 337 -6.34 -1.93 17.98
N SER A 338 -7.36 -1.40 18.70
CA SER A 338 -8.20 -2.20 19.60
C SER A 338 -9.15 -3.15 18.86
N GLU A 339 -9.58 -2.79 17.66
CA GLU A 339 -10.46 -3.60 16.80
C GLU A 339 -9.67 -4.63 15.97
N THR A 340 -8.33 -4.50 15.89
CA THR A 340 -7.49 -5.39 15.09
C THR A 340 -6.91 -6.52 15.96
N ALA A 341 -7.23 -7.77 15.61
CA ALA A 341 -6.69 -8.96 16.24
C ALA A 341 -5.48 -9.53 15.47
N GLY A 342 -4.57 -10.21 16.20
CA GLY A 342 -3.40 -10.85 15.63
C GLY A 342 -2.18 -9.93 15.52
N ALA A 343 -0.99 -10.47 15.73
CA ALA A 343 0.26 -9.72 15.77
C ALA A 343 0.61 -9.08 14.39
N ILE A 344 0.44 -9.83 13.31
CA ILE A 344 0.77 -9.38 11.95
C ILE A 344 -0.10 -8.21 11.49
N PRO A 345 -1.45 -8.27 11.55
CA PRO A 345 -2.29 -7.12 11.21
C PRO A 345 -2.03 -5.90 12.08
N ARG A 346 -1.83 -6.09 13.39
CA ARG A 346 -1.51 -5.01 14.34
C ARG A 346 -0.18 -4.33 14.01
N ALA A 347 0.84 -5.10 13.61
CA ALA A 347 2.15 -4.56 13.26
C ALA A 347 2.12 -3.49 12.14
N ARG A 348 1.07 -3.47 11.31
CA ARG A 348 0.85 -2.42 10.29
C ARG A 348 0.39 -1.09 10.89
N LEU A 349 -0.27 -1.12 12.05
CA LEU A 349 -0.81 0.05 12.74
C LEU A 349 0.13 0.58 13.81
N LEU A 350 0.92 -0.28 14.44
CA LEU A 350 1.77 0.05 15.59
C LEU A 350 2.78 1.17 15.35
N PRO A 351 3.44 1.32 14.18
CA PRO A 351 4.33 2.45 13.92
C PRO A 351 3.61 3.80 14.03
N ALA A 352 2.43 3.92 13.42
CA ALA A 352 1.61 5.12 13.50
C ALA A 352 1.03 5.31 14.91
N TYR A 353 0.63 4.23 15.56
CA TYR A 353 0.15 4.27 16.94
C TYR A 353 1.23 4.82 17.90
N ALA A 354 2.47 4.33 17.78
CA ALA A 354 3.60 4.84 18.59
C ALA A 354 3.85 6.33 18.29
N GLU A 355 3.91 6.72 17.03
CA GLU A 355 4.15 8.11 16.61
C GLU A 355 3.07 9.07 17.14
N ILE A 356 1.81 8.71 16.98
CA ILE A 356 0.68 9.56 17.40
C ILE A 356 0.60 9.65 18.93
N ASN A 357 0.81 8.55 19.67
CA ASN A 357 0.79 8.60 21.13
C ASN A 357 1.99 9.37 21.70
N LEU A 358 3.18 9.31 21.09
CA LEU A 358 4.30 10.20 21.46
C LEU A 358 3.93 11.67 21.27
N ALA A 359 3.30 12.02 20.16
CA ALA A 359 2.83 13.39 19.92
C ALA A 359 1.73 13.82 20.90
N ALA A 360 0.92 12.88 21.40
CA ALA A 360 -0.09 13.11 22.43
C ALA A 360 0.47 13.11 23.87
N GLY A 361 1.78 12.85 24.06
CA GLY A 361 2.43 12.77 25.36
C GLY A 361 2.23 11.42 26.09
N ASP A 362 1.59 10.44 25.47
CA ASP A 362 1.38 9.09 26.02
C ASP A 362 2.56 8.17 25.67
N VAL A 363 3.68 8.41 26.33
CA VAL A 363 4.91 7.64 26.12
C VAL A 363 4.76 6.18 26.56
N HIS A 364 3.88 5.90 27.53
CA HIS A 364 3.62 4.53 27.99
C HIS A 364 3.01 3.66 26.88
N SER A 365 1.94 4.12 26.25
CA SER A 365 1.30 3.42 25.13
C SER A 365 2.24 3.27 23.93
N ALA A 366 3.06 4.29 23.64
CA ALA A 366 4.04 4.22 22.57
C ALA A 366 5.12 3.16 22.85
N ARG A 367 5.60 3.05 24.09
CA ARG A 367 6.58 2.03 24.51
C ARG A 367 6.00 0.61 24.36
N ALA A 368 4.76 0.40 24.79
CA ALA A 368 4.09 -0.88 24.64
C ALA A 368 3.98 -1.30 23.16
N ALA A 369 3.64 -0.34 22.29
CA ALA A 369 3.56 -0.59 20.85
C ALA A 369 4.93 -0.91 20.23
N ALA A 370 5.99 -0.19 20.62
CA ALA A 370 7.35 -0.47 20.16
C ALA A 370 7.84 -1.86 20.59
N ALA A 371 7.50 -2.30 21.81
CA ALA A 371 7.81 -3.65 22.29
C ALA A 371 7.07 -4.72 21.49
N GLU A 372 5.74 -4.59 21.30
CA GLU A 372 4.94 -5.52 20.50
C GLU A 372 5.47 -5.63 19.05
N LEU A 373 5.87 -4.49 18.47
CA LEU A 373 6.46 -4.45 17.13
C LEU A 373 7.81 -5.17 17.09
N ALA A 374 8.65 -5.02 18.12
CA ALA A 374 9.94 -5.69 18.24
C ALA A 374 9.78 -7.21 18.38
N ASP A 375 8.81 -7.67 19.18
CA ASP A 375 8.49 -9.09 19.33
C ASP A 375 8.05 -9.72 18.00
N THR A 376 7.16 -9.02 17.26
CA THR A 376 6.71 -9.48 15.95
C THR A 376 7.88 -9.49 14.94
N ALA A 377 8.76 -8.49 14.99
CA ALA A 377 9.95 -8.43 14.14
C ALA A 377 10.95 -9.56 14.43
N ALA A 378 11.05 -9.99 15.69
CA ALA A 378 11.91 -11.13 16.08
C ALA A 378 11.39 -12.48 15.52
N VAL A 379 10.07 -12.63 15.46
CA VAL A 379 9.42 -13.83 14.91
C VAL A 379 9.53 -13.87 13.39
N LEU A 380 9.09 -12.82 12.70
CA LEU A 380 9.03 -12.77 11.23
C LEU A 380 10.40 -12.55 10.58
N ARG A 381 11.36 -11.96 11.29
CA ARG A 381 12.72 -11.64 10.81
C ARG A 381 12.75 -10.78 9.52
N ALA A 382 11.62 -10.16 9.16
CA ALA A 382 11.52 -9.32 7.98
C ALA A 382 12.31 -8.01 8.14
N PRO A 383 13.21 -7.63 7.21
CA PRO A 383 14.02 -6.41 7.31
C PRO A 383 13.19 -5.14 7.48
N LEU A 384 12.06 -5.04 6.76
CA LEU A 384 11.13 -3.92 6.86
C LEU A 384 10.57 -3.76 8.28
N LEU A 385 10.13 -4.86 8.88
CA LEU A 385 9.56 -4.83 10.22
C LEU A 385 10.62 -4.49 11.29
N ARG A 386 11.85 -4.96 11.10
CA ARG A 386 13.00 -4.60 11.95
C ARG A 386 13.32 -3.11 11.88
N ALA A 387 13.25 -2.52 10.68
CA ALA A 387 13.46 -1.09 10.48
C ALA A 387 12.37 -0.26 11.21
N LEU A 388 11.09 -0.66 11.07
CA LEU A 388 9.96 -0.05 11.76
C LEU A 388 10.11 -0.13 13.29
N ALA A 389 10.45 -1.33 13.81
CA ALA A 389 10.64 -1.54 15.25
C ALA A 389 11.80 -0.71 15.81
N ALA A 390 12.95 -0.68 15.12
CA ALA A 390 14.10 0.12 15.53
C ALA A 390 13.79 1.63 15.51
N THR A 391 13.00 2.10 14.56
CA THR A 391 12.55 3.49 14.49
C THR A 391 11.64 3.83 15.66
N ALA A 392 10.63 2.99 15.94
CA ALA A 392 9.69 3.20 17.04
C ALA A 392 10.41 3.19 18.41
N ASP A 393 11.31 2.23 18.64
CA ASP A 393 12.11 2.13 19.86
C ASP A 393 13.01 3.37 20.06
N GLY A 394 13.70 3.79 18.99
CA GLY A 394 14.54 5.00 19.04
C GLY A 394 13.76 6.27 19.41
N ARG A 395 12.54 6.43 18.88
CA ARG A 395 11.63 7.54 19.23
C ARG A 395 11.18 7.50 20.69
N VAL A 396 10.83 6.32 21.18
CA VAL A 396 10.44 6.14 22.58
C VAL A 396 11.59 6.47 23.52
N LEU A 397 12.81 6.01 23.22
CA LEU A 397 14.01 6.32 23.99
C LEU A 397 14.31 7.82 24.01
N LEU A 398 14.15 8.51 22.87
CA LEU A 398 14.28 9.98 22.82
C LEU A 398 13.27 10.68 23.74
N ALA A 399 12.01 10.26 23.70
CA ALA A 399 10.95 10.83 24.53
C ALA A 399 11.20 10.60 26.04
N HIS A 400 11.94 9.54 26.39
CA HIS A 400 12.39 9.28 27.77
C HIS A 400 13.66 10.03 28.17
N GLY A 401 14.30 10.76 27.25
CA GLY A 401 15.58 11.46 27.52
C GLY A 401 16.80 10.53 27.45
N GLU A 402 16.66 9.30 27.00
CA GLU A 402 17.74 8.32 26.85
C GLU A 402 18.48 8.52 25.50
N ALA A 403 19.01 9.73 25.29
CA ALA A 403 19.53 10.17 23.99
C ALA A 403 20.64 9.27 23.42
N GLN A 404 21.54 8.73 24.28
CA GLN A 404 22.62 7.84 23.82
C GLN A 404 22.09 6.51 23.30
N SER A 405 21.14 5.89 24.01
CA SER A 405 20.47 4.64 23.59
C SER A 405 19.64 4.87 22.32
N ALA A 406 18.91 6.00 22.27
CA ALA A 406 18.14 6.40 21.10
C ALA A 406 19.01 6.55 19.85
N LEU A 407 20.16 7.24 19.97
CA LEU A 407 21.10 7.43 18.87
C LEU A 407 21.58 6.09 18.29
N SER A 408 21.89 5.10 19.15
CA SER A 408 22.29 3.77 18.72
C SER A 408 21.16 3.07 17.95
N ARG A 409 19.92 3.11 18.45
CA ARG A 409 18.76 2.49 17.80
C ARG A 409 18.40 3.17 16.49
N LEU A 410 18.42 4.50 16.45
CA LEU A 410 18.12 5.26 15.23
C LEU A 410 19.18 5.04 14.14
N ARG A 411 20.46 4.89 14.48
CA ARG A 411 21.50 4.51 13.52
C ARG A 411 21.26 3.11 12.93
N THR A 412 20.85 2.16 13.76
CA THR A 412 20.42 0.82 13.27
C THR A 412 19.23 0.94 12.32
N ALA A 413 18.22 1.74 12.67
CA ALA A 413 17.08 2.00 11.80
C ALA A 413 17.49 2.64 10.47
N ALA A 414 18.37 3.65 10.50
CA ALA A 414 18.87 4.31 9.29
C ALA A 414 19.58 3.34 8.34
N SER A 415 20.42 2.42 8.86
CA SER A 415 21.08 1.39 8.06
C SER A 415 20.07 0.46 7.39
N LEU A 416 19.08 -0.03 8.15
CA LEU A 416 18.04 -0.89 7.61
C LEU A 416 17.19 -0.20 6.53
N TRP A 417 16.80 1.06 6.74
CA TRP A 417 16.05 1.83 5.74
C TRP A 417 16.87 2.13 4.49
N LEU A 418 18.18 2.33 4.64
CA LEU A 418 19.09 2.51 3.50
C LEU A 418 19.20 1.23 2.67
N GLU A 419 19.36 0.07 3.32
CA GLU A 419 19.36 -1.25 2.68
C GLU A 419 18.06 -1.54 1.93
N LEU A 420 16.92 -1.09 2.47
CA LEU A 420 15.59 -1.21 1.85
C LEU A 420 15.35 -0.21 0.71
N GLY A 421 16.25 0.75 0.51
CA GLY A 421 16.10 1.78 -0.53
C GLY A 421 14.93 2.74 -0.28
N ALA A 422 14.68 3.11 0.99
CA ALA A 422 13.56 3.93 1.44
C ALA A 422 14.01 5.36 1.84
N PRO A 423 14.31 6.26 0.89
CA PRO A 423 14.93 7.55 1.17
C PRO A 423 14.10 8.46 2.08
N TYR A 424 12.78 8.37 2.02
CA TYR A 424 11.90 9.14 2.91
C TYR A 424 12.07 8.71 4.37
N GLU A 425 12.07 7.41 4.66
CA GLU A 425 12.23 6.91 6.01
C GLU A 425 13.66 7.14 6.53
N VAL A 426 14.67 7.04 5.67
CA VAL A 426 16.05 7.46 6.00
C VAL A 426 16.06 8.92 6.45
N ALA A 427 15.41 9.82 5.71
CA ALA A 427 15.35 11.24 6.05
C ALA A 427 14.63 11.48 7.39
N ARG A 428 13.52 10.76 7.64
CA ARG A 428 12.81 10.83 8.93
C ARG A 428 13.70 10.45 10.11
N VAL A 429 14.38 9.31 9.99
CA VAL A 429 15.29 8.82 11.05
C VAL A 429 16.49 9.76 11.25
N ARG A 430 17.04 10.33 10.18
CA ARG A 430 18.12 11.34 10.29
C ARG A 430 17.68 12.58 11.05
N ALA A 431 16.47 13.06 10.85
CA ALA A 431 15.93 14.18 11.62
C ALA A 431 15.89 13.87 13.12
N GLU A 432 15.55 12.64 13.48
CA GLU A 432 15.53 12.18 14.88
C GLU A 432 16.94 11.94 15.45
N ILE A 433 17.89 11.45 14.63
CA ILE A 433 19.32 11.40 14.99
C ILE A 433 19.82 12.81 15.31
N GLY A 434 19.45 13.81 14.49
CA GLY A 434 19.78 15.22 14.78
C GLY A 434 19.25 15.68 16.14
N THR A 435 18.02 15.29 16.50
CA THR A 435 17.45 15.57 17.82
C THR A 435 18.24 14.88 18.95
N ALA A 436 18.65 13.62 18.75
CA ALA A 436 19.47 12.90 19.71
C ALA A 436 20.86 13.55 19.89
N CYS A 437 21.53 13.94 18.80
CA CYS A 437 22.80 14.65 18.83
C CYS A 437 22.68 15.97 19.60
N HIS A 438 21.62 16.72 19.34
CA HIS A 438 21.36 17.98 20.07
C HIS A 438 21.20 17.75 21.58
N ALA A 439 20.45 16.72 21.97
CA ALA A 439 20.26 16.36 23.39
C ALA A 439 21.57 15.91 24.07
N LEU A 440 22.54 15.41 23.31
CA LEU A 440 23.87 15.02 23.78
C LEU A 440 24.88 16.16 23.73
N GLY A 441 24.49 17.36 23.29
CA GLY A 441 25.38 18.53 23.18
C GLY A 441 26.21 18.57 21.89
N ASP A 442 26.02 17.66 20.97
CA ASP A 442 26.67 17.63 19.64
C ASP A 442 25.87 18.52 18.65
N ALA A 443 26.13 19.82 18.70
CA ALA A 443 25.46 20.81 17.87
C ALA A 443 25.80 20.65 16.36
N ASP A 444 27.04 20.30 16.06
CA ASP A 444 27.51 20.14 14.68
C ASP A 444 26.89 18.89 14.04
N GLY A 445 26.88 17.76 14.76
CA GLY A 445 26.19 16.55 14.33
C GLY A 445 24.69 16.76 14.14
N ALA A 446 24.06 17.49 15.07
CA ALA A 446 22.64 17.83 14.97
C ALA A 446 22.32 18.66 13.71
N ALA A 447 23.13 19.69 13.41
CA ALA A 447 22.96 20.55 12.25
C ALA A 447 23.19 19.77 10.92
N LEU A 448 24.19 18.89 10.88
CA LEU A 448 24.50 18.05 9.72
C LEU A 448 23.34 17.10 9.40
N GLU A 449 22.83 16.40 10.40
CA GLU A 449 21.74 15.42 10.21
C GLU A 449 20.41 16.11 9.86
N ALA A 450 20.07 17.21 10.52
CA ALA A 450 18.88 18.00 10.20
C ALA A 450 18.96 18.61 8.79
N GLY A 451 20.13 19.12 8.38
CA GLY A 451 20.40 19.63 7.03
C GLY A 451 20.24 18.57 5.96
N SER A 452 20.82 17.39 6.20
CA SER A 452 20.71 16.23 5.28
C SER A 452 19.25 15.74 5.15
N ALA A 453 18.53 15.63 6.26
CA ALA A 453 17.12 15.24 6.27
C ALA A 453 16.26 16.25 5.48
N ARG A 454 16.45 17.55 5.74
CA ARG A 454 15.72 18.61 5.03
C ARG A 454 15.98 18.60 3.52
N ALA A 455 17.22 18.40 3.09
CA ALA A 455 17.56 18.30 1.67
C ALA A 455 16.85 17.11 1.01
N ALA A 456 16.85 15.94 1.66
CA ALA A 456 16.16 14.75 1.17
C ALA A 456 14.62 14.97 1.10
N PHE A 457 14.01 15.56 2.12
CA PHE A 457 12.58 15.89 2.09
C PHE A 457 12.22 16.88 0.97
N ALA A 458 13.07 17.87 0.72
CA ALA A 458 12.87 18.82 -0.37
C ALA A 458 12.93 18.12 -1.75
N GLN A 459 13.89 17.21 -1.96
CA GLN A 459 14.01 16.42 -3.19
C GLN A 459 12.77 15.53 -3.41
N LEU A 460 12.23 14.94 -2.36
CA LEU A 460 11.03 14.09 -2.41
C LEU A 460 9.73 14.89 -2.56
N GLY A 461 9.75 16.19 -2.28
CA GLY A 461 8.55 17.02 -2.23
C GLY A 461 7.71 16.83 -0.97
N ALA A 462 8.32 16.39 0.15
CA ALA A 462 7.71 16.22 1.47
C ALA A 462 7.57 17.58 2.18
N ALA A 463 6.69 18.42 1.69
CA ALA A 463 6.54 19.80 2.15
C ALA A 463 6.28 19.93 3.67
N PRO A 464 5.45 19.09 4.33
CA PRO A 464 5.24 19.16 5.78
C PRO A 464 6.51 18.90 6.57
N ASP A 465 7.34 17.94 6.14
CA ASP A 465 8.58 17.59 6.83
C ASP A 465 9.66 18.67 6.63
N VAL A 466 9.73 19.27 5.45
CA VAL A 466 10.59 20.44 5.20
C VAL A 466 10.22 21.58 6.12
N ALA A 467 8.91 21.89 6.25
CA ALA A 467 8.44 22.97 7.12
C ALA A 467 8.78 22.72 8.61
N ARG A 468 8.64 21.47 9.06
CA ARG A 468 8.97 21.06 10.44
C ARG A 468 10.46 21.19 10.77
N LEU A 469 11.35 20.96 9.80
CA LEU A 469 12.79 21.05 9.95
C LEU A 469 13.36 22.42 9.54
N GLN A 470 12.52 23.35 9.12
CA GLN A 470 13.00 24.72 8.99
C GLN A 470 13.50 25.15 10.38
N PRO A 471 14.72 25.70 10.48
CA PRO A 471 15.16 26.24 11.74
C PRO A 471 14.04 27.14 12.26
N SER A 472 13.67 26.99 13.52
CA SER A 472 12.78 27.92 14.21
C SER A 472 13.44 29.31 14.34
N GLY A 473 14.17 29.71 13.38
CA GLY A 473 15.01 30.86 13.14
C GLY A 473 14.43 31.83 12.14
N SER A 474 13.11 31.76 11.88
CA SER A 474 12.30 32.96 11.70
C SER A 474 11.37 33.18 12.90
N VAL A 475 11.70 32.71 14.10
CA VAL A 475 11.41 33.53 15.27
C VAL A 475 12.20 34.80 14.98
N ASN A 476 11.51 35.91 14.74
CA ASN A 476 12.05 37.23 14.67
C ASN A 476 13.07 37.39 15.83
N VAL A 477 14.36 37.06 15.57
CA VAL A 477 15.48 37.35 16.47
C VAL A 477 15.43 38.85 16.77
N LEU A 478 14.84 39.58 15.82
CA LEU A 478 14.54 40.98 15.89
C LEU A 478 13.06 41.19 16.27
N SER A 479 12.82 42.03 17.25
CA SER A 479 11.47 42.53 17.52
C SER A 479 10.90 43.25 16.28
N ALA A 480 9.58 43.44 16.19
CA ALA A 480 8.96 44.17 15.08
C ALA A 480 9.67 45.53 14.84
N ARG A 481 10.05 46.23 15.91
CA ARG A 481 10.76 47.48 15.82
C ARG A 481 12.20 47.35 15.33
N GLU A 482 12.91 46.31 15.74
CA GLU A 482 14.26 45.98 15.21
C GLU A 482 14.22 45.56 13.73
N THR A 483 13.16 44.90 13.30
CA THR A 483 12.93 44.57 11.89
C THR A 483 12.71 45.82 11.05
N GLU A 484 11.94 46.79 11.52
CA GLU A 484 11.80 48.10 10.86
C GLU A 484 13.15 48.83 10.74
N VAL A 485 13.92 48.84 11.81
CA VAL A 485 15.24 49.50 11.84
C VAL A 485 16.22 48.83 10.87
N ILE A 486 16.30 47.48 10.82
CA ILE A 486 17.25 46.80 9.91
C ILE A 486 16.87 46.95 8.44
N ARG A 487 15.56 47.04 8.11
CA ARG A 487 15.09 47.35 6.76
C ARG A 487 15.53 48.75 6.30
N LEU A 488 15.42 49.75 7.16
CA LEU A 488 15.89 51.09 6.87
C LEU A 488 17.42 51.18 6.77
N ILE A 489 18.15 50.33 7.53
CA ILE A 489 19.60 50.16 7.36
C ILE A 489 19.91 49.60 5.99
N ALA A 490 19.18 48.57 5.55
CA ALA A 490 19.36 47.97 4.23
C ALA A 490 19.01 48.94 3.08
N ALA A 491 18.07 49.84 3.29
CA ALA A 491 17.73 50.93 2.37
C ALA A 491 18.81 52.07 2.35
N GLY A 492 19.86 51.96 3.16
CA GLY A 492 20.94 52.94 3.17
C GLY A 492 20.73 54.17 4.10
N GLU A 493 19.67 54.19 4.89
CA GLU A 493 19.29 55.30 5.74
C GLU A 493 20.26 55.50 6.90
N SER A 494 20.65 56.74 7.22
CA SER A 494 21.48 57.08 8.41
C SER A 494 20.65 56.99 9.70
N ASN A 495 21.32 56.90 10.88
CA ASN A 495 20.61 56.86 12.16
C ASN A 495 19.67 58.04 12.35
N ARG A 496 20.04 59.23 11.86
CA ARG A 496 19.21 60.43 11.87
C ARG A 496 17.96 60.31 11.01
N GLN A 497 18.09 59.74 9.84
CA GLN A 497 16.95 59.50 8.93
C GLN A 497 16.02 58.41 9.50
N ILE A 498 16.58 57.31 10.03
CA ILE A 498 15.84 56.26 10.73
C ILE A 498 15.08 56.83 11.93
N ALA A 499 15.74 57.70 12.73
CA ALA A 499 15.11 58.36 13.86
C ALA A 499 13.91 59.22 13.42
N ALA A 500 14.06 59.99 12.34
CA ALA A 500 12.99 60.79 11.75
C ALA A 500 11.84 59.91 11.19
N ALA A 501 12.15 58.86 10.43
CA ALA A 501 11.19 57.95 9.86
C ALA A 501 10.35 57.21 10.91
N LEU A 502 10.97 56.83 12.01
CA LEU A 502 10.36 56.02 13.06
C LEU A 502 9.85 56.86 14.27
N VAL A 503 10.02 58.20 14.20
CA VAL A 503 9.61 59.16 15.25
C VAL A 503 10.19 58.82 16.62
N ILE A 504 11.52 58.56 16.68
CA ILE A 504 12.27 58.24 17.89
C ILE A 504 13.59 59.06 17.95
N SER A 505 14.31 59.03 19.09
CA SER A 505 15.61 59.70 19.16
C SER A 505 16.73 58.91 18.45
N GLU A 506 17.76 59.62 17.93
CA GLU A 506 18.94 58.97 17.33
C GLU A 506 19.60 57.98 18.31
N ARG A 507 19.66 58.34 19.61
CA ARG A 507 20.16 57.44 20.67
C ARG A 507 19.36 56.15 20.80
N THR A 508 18.04 56.21 20.55
CA THR A 508 17.18 55.02 20.56
C THR A 508 17.48 54.14 19.35
N VAL A 509 17.74 54.75 18.18
CA VAL A 509 18.19 54.02 16.97
C VAL A 509 19.53 53.34 17.21
N GLU A 510 20.52 54.03 17.79
CA GLU A 510 21.82 53.44 18.14
C GLU A 510 21.68 52.21 19.03
N ARG A 511 20.80 52.28 20.02
CA ARG A 511 20.51 51.14 20.89
C ARG A 511 19.86 49.98 20.13
N HIS A 512 18.92 50.24 19.21
CA HIS A 512 18.36 49.21 18.36
C HIS A 512 19.40 48.59 17.43
N VAL A 513 20.27 49.41 16.81
CA VAL A 513 21.39 48.91 15.96
C VAL A 513 22.33 48.02 16.74
N SER A 514 22.73 48.43 17.95
CA SER A 514 23.58 47.62 18.83
C SER A 514 22.93 46.31 19.23
N ASN A 515 21.63 46.32 19.56
CA ASN A 515 20.88 45.12 19.90
C ASN A 515 20.75 44.20 18.68
N ILE A 516 20.46 44.74 17.49
CA ILE A 516 20.38 43.99 16.21
C ILE A 516 21.72 43.32 15.93
N PHE A 517 22.84 44.08 16.05
CA PHE A 517 24.16 43.54 15.79
C PHE A 517 24.51 42.42 16.78
N GLY A 518 24.21 42.59 18.06
CA GLY A 518 24.42 41.56 19.08
C GLY A 518 23.55 40.33 18.86
N LYS A 519 22.28 40.50 18.48
CA LYS A 519 21.34 39.40 18.22
C LYS A 519 21.68 38.60 16.95
N LEU A 520 22.20 39.26 15.92
CA LEU A 520 22.54 38.64 14.62
C LEU A 520 24.02 38.22 14.54
N GLY A 521 24.84 38.52 15.54
CA GLY A 521 26.27 38.23 15.53
C GLY A 521 27.06 38.99 14.44
N ILE A 522 26.56 40.16 13.99
CA ILE A 522 27.17 40.98 12.93
C ILE A 522 27.86 42.19 13.51
N THR A 523 28.87 42.70 12.82
CA THR A 523 29.70 43.79 13.32
C THR A 523 29.68 45.06 12.48
N SER A 524 28.93 45.06 11.35
CA SER A 524 28.91 46.21 10.44
C SER A 524 27.52 46.43 9.79
N ARG A 525 27.29 47.66 9.38
CA ARG A 525 26.06 48.00 8.59
C ARG A 525 26.00 47.25 7.26
N ALA A 526 27.15 47.07 6.60
CA ALA A 526 27.22 46.29 5.37
C ALA A 526 26.80 44.83 5.60
N ALA A 527 27.22 44.22 6.71
CA ALA A 527 26.77 42.88 7.11
C ALA A 527 25.27 42.85 7.43
N ALA A 528 24.70 43.91 8.03
CA ALA A 528 23.26 44.01 8.27
C ALA A 528 22.48 44.12 6.95
N THR A 529 23.00 44.86 5.98
CA THR A 529 22.40 44.95 4.63
C THR A 529 22.43 43.59 3.92
N ALA A 530 23.57 42.90 3.91
CA ALA A 530 23.69 41.54 3.34
C ALA A 530 22.70 40.58 3.99
N TYR A 531 22.59 40.59 5.33
CA TYR A 531 21.63 39.77 6.07
C TYR A 531 20.17 39.96 5.62
N VAL A 532 19.74 41.25 5.39
CA VAL A 532 18.36 41.54 4.96
C VAL A 532 18.07 40.96 3.57
N TYR A 533 19.05 41.03 2.63
CA TYR A 533 18.91 40.47 1.30
C TYR A 533 18.95 38.92 1.28
N GLU A 534 19.86 38.32 2.04
CA GLU A 534 19.98 36.85 2.17
C GLU A 534 18.74 36.21 2.80
N HIS A 535 18.10 36.92 3.74
CA HIS A 535 16.93 36.40 4.47
C HIS A 535 15.58 36.95 3.95
N HIS A 536 15.55 37.64 2.80
CA HIS A 536 14.35 38.21 2.18
C HIS A 536 13.48 39.03 3.15
N LEU A 537 14.08 39.87 3.97
CA LEU A 537 13.39 40.69 4.97
C LEU A 537 12.90 42.04 4.43
N LEU A 538 13.00 42.33 3.15
CA LEU A 538 12.49 43.54 2.47
C LEU A 538 10.97 43.56 2.41
#